data_895875d0d41bfd016ca33070826eedd8
#
_entry.id   895875d0d41bfd016ca33070826eedd8
#
_cell.length_a   1.000
_cell.length_b   1.000
_cell.length_c   1.000
_cell.angle_alpha   90.00
_cell.angle_beta   90.00
_cell.angle_gamma   90.00
#
_symmetry.space_group_name_H-M   'P 1'
#
loop_
_entity.id
_entity.type
_entity.pdbx_description
1 polymer ?
#
loop_
_entity_poly.entity_id
_entity_poly.type
_entity_poly.pdbx_seq_one_letter_code
_entity_poly.pdbx_strand_id
1 'polypeptide(L)'
;MRLSVLDQSPVPEGTTPSQALRNSIDLAKFADDLGYYRYWVAEHHGMHGLAGSSPEILIGHIAENTKTIRVGSGGVMLSHYSPLKVAENFKVLEALHPNRIDLGLGRAPGSDSRTAYAFQSTGSASGSENYLESILALRQLLSGKTIQSGPLSGVEALPTTASVPEMWLLASSDGSASVAAHCGLPLSWAHFINGDGATVCDLYRQHYSPSEEHPDPSVSVGVSVLCADSKEDAQQMLSSLELWRSSGLRGPIPDTSNIK
;
A
#
# COMPACT_ATOMS: atom_id res chain seq x y z
N MET A 1 -10.73 -18.02 -5.58
CA MET A 1 -9.81 -16.86 -5.71
C MET A 1 -10.46 -15.68 -5.02
N ARG A 2 -9.72 -14.90 -4.24
CA ARG A 2 -10.21 -13.65 -3.61
C ARG A 2 -9.82 -12.48 -4.50
N LEU A 3 -10.75 -11.57 -4.78
CA LEU A 3 -10.49 -10.35 -5.53
C LEU A 3 -10.33 -9.18 -4.56
N SER A 4 -9.42 -8.27 -4.88
CA SER A 4 -9.14 -7.06 -4.11
C SER A 4 -8.90 -5.89 -5.05
N VAL A 5 -9.05 -4.67 -4.54
CA VAL A 5 -8.78 -3.43 -5.27
C VAL A 5 -7.50 -2.82 -4.73
N LEU A 6 -6.63 -2.33 -5.61
CA LEU A 6 -5.56 -1.39 -5.31
C LEU A 6 -5.87 -0.08 -6.02
N ASP A 7 -6.20 0.94 -5.24
CA ASP A 7 -6.55 2.26 -5.72
C ASP A 7 -5.39 3.24 -5.52
N GLN A 8 -5.06 3.98 -6.55
CA GLN A 8 -4.04 5.03 -6.52
C GLN A 8 -4.63 6.44 -6.39
N SER A 9 -5.95 6.56 -6.24
CA SER A 9 -6.70 7.83 -6.20
C SER A 9 -6.35 8.74 -7.40
N PRO A 10 -6.59 8.28 -8.64
CA PRO A 10 -6.19 8.98 -9.85
C PRO A 10 -6.94 10.30 -10.00
N VAL A 11 -6.23 11.34 -10.48
CA VAL A 11 -6.77 12.67 -10.78
C VAL A 11 -6.76 12.88 -12.30
N PRO A 12 -7.84 12.51 -13.00
CA PRO A 12 -7.98 12.80 -14.43
C PRO A 12 -8.06 14.32 -14.72
N GLU A 13 -7.67 14.69 -15.92
CA GLU A 13 -7.86 16.05 -16.42
C GLU A 13 -9.32 16.50 -16.28
N GLY A 14 -9.55 17.74 -15.88
CA GLY A 14 -10.88 18.25 -15.59
C GLY A 14 -11.45 17.85 -14.22
N THR A 15 -10.76 17.01 -13.45
CA THR A 15 -11.14 16.58 -12.09
C THR A 15 -10.27 17.25 -11.04
N THR A 16 -10.79 17.42 -9.83
CA THR A 16 -10.01 17.92 -8.69
C THR A 16 -9.49 16.81 -7.81
N PRO A 17 -8.35 16.99 -7.08
CA PRO A 17 -7.88 16.02 -6.10
C PRO A 17 -8.93 15.68 -5.02
N SER A 18 -9.74 16.68 -4.60
CA SER A 18 -10.85 16.45 -3.67
C SER A 18 -11.90 15.49 -4.24
N GLN A 19 -12.21 15.62 -5.53
CA GLN A 19 -13.15 14.70 -6.19
C GLN A 19 -12.53 13.30 -6.33
N ALA A 20 -11.25 13.20 -6.68
CA ALA A 20 -10.55 11.92 -6.78
C ALA A 20 -10.61 11.14 -5.44
N LEU A 21 -10.35 11.80 -4.31
CA LEU A 21 -10.46 11.16 -2.99
C LEU A 21 -11.89 10.71 -2.66
N ARG A 22 -12.92 11.48 -3.07
CA ARG A 22 -14.33 11.04 -2.92
C ARG A 22 -14.65 9.86 -3.82
N ASN A 23 -14.14 9.84 -5.04
CA ASN A 23 -14.30 8.71 -5.96
C ASN A 23 -13.68 7.43 -5.37
N SER A 24 -12.53 7.52 -4.67
CA SER A 24 -11.94 6.39 -3.95
C SER A 24 -12.87 5.84 -2.88
N ILE A 25 -13.54 6.71 -2.10
CA ILE A 25 -14.50 6.27 -1.08
C ILE A 25 -15.71 5.61 -1.73
N ASP A 26 -16.26 6.18 -2.80
CA ASP A 26 -17.41 5.63 -3.51
C ASP A 26 -17.07 4.29 -4.21
N LEU A 27 -15.88 4.17 -4.78
CA LEU A 27 -15.39 2.91 -5.34
C LEU A 27 -15.23 1.83 -4.26
N ALA A 28 -14.75 2.21 -3.07
CA ALA A 28 -14.62 1.27 -1.95
C ALA A 28 -15.97 0.75 -1.45
N LYS A 29 -17.00 1.61 -1.37
CA LYS A 29 -18.38 1.20 -1.07
C LYS A 29 -18.90 0.21 -2.10
N PHE A 30 -18.69 0.51 -3.38
CA PHE A 30 -19.12 -0.35 -4.47
C PHE A 30 -18.39 -1.71 -4.44
N ALA A 31 -17.09 -1.71 -4.15
CA ALA A 31 -16.32 -2.94 -3.98
C ALA A 31 -16.79 -3.78 -2.78
N ASP A 32 -17.16 -3.14 -1.66
CA ASP A 32 -17.74 -3.80 -0.49
C ASP A 32 -19.09 -4.45 -0.82
N ASP A 33 -19.97 -3.72 -1.49
CA ASP A 33 -21.30 -4.23 -1.93
C ASP A 33 -21.18 -5.40 -2.93
N LEU A 34 -20.12 -5.43 -3.74
CA LEU A 34 -19.81 -6.56 -4.65
C LEU A 34 -19.09 -7.73 -3.97
N GLY A 35 -18.75 -7.62 -2.69
CA GLY A 35 -18.08 -8.68 -1.92
C GLY A 35 -16.60 -8.85 -2.23
N TYR A 36 -15.91 -7.79 -2.67
CA TYR A 36 -14.45 -7.80 -2.75
C TYR A 36 -13.85 -8.00 -1.37
N TYR A 37 -12.68 -8.64 -1.33
CA TYR A 37 -12.07 -9.04 -0.06
C TYR A 37 -11.29 -7.91 0.62
N ARG A 38 -10.53 -7.11 -0.18
CA ARG A 38 -9.69 -6.00 0.30
C ARG A 38 -9.84 -4.78 -0.61
N TYR A 39 -9.70 -3.61 0.00
CA TYR A 39 -9.51 -2.34 -0.70
C TYR A 39 -8.28 -1.64 -0.13
N TRP A 40 -7.24 -1.53 -0.93
CA TRP A 40 -5.99 -0.88 -0.54
C TRP A 40 -5.80 0.43 -1.28
N VAL A 41 -5.27 1.43 -0.57
CA VAL A 41 -4.90 2.71 -1.15
C VAL A 41 -3.40 2.87 -1.18
N ALA A 42 -2.86 3.36 -2.31
CA ALA A 42 -1.43 3.56 -2.49
C ALA A 42 -0.98 4.91 -1.92
N GLU A 43 0.33 5.01 -1.63
CA GLU A 43 0.98 6.26 -1.21
C GLU A 43 1.89 6.78 -2.32
N HIS A 44 1.63 8.02 -2.78
CA HIS A 44 2.46 8.71 -3.76
C HIS A 44 2.60 10.18 -3.39
N HIS A 45 3.79 10.73 -3.60
CA HIS A 45 4.11 12.11 -3.28
C HIS A 45 4.67 12.85 -4.50
N GLY A 46 4.36 14.16 -4.61
CA GLY A 46 4.85 15.00 -5.69
C GLY A 46 4.25 14.69 -7.07
N MET A 47 3.19 13.88 -7.15
CA MET A 47 2.52 13.48 -8.40
C MET A 47 1.13 14.10 -8.49
N HIS A 48 0.95 15.12 -9.34
CA HIS A 48 -0.33 15.81 -9.50
C HIS A 48 -1.46 14.93 -10.07
N GLY A 49 -1.11 13.83 -10.73
CA GLY A 49 -2.08 12.86 -11.26
C GLY A 49 -2.61 11.86 -10.23
N LEU A 50 -2.11 11.90 -8.98
CA LEU A 50 -2.51 11.00 -7.90
C LEU A 50 -2.77 11.80 -6.62
N ALA A 51 -3.90 11.56 -5.96
CA ALA A 51 -4.31 12.30 -4.76
C ALA A 51 -3.92 11.59 -3.45
N GLY A 52 -3.46 10.33 -3.51
CA GLY A 52 -3.17 9.49 -2.34
C GLY A 52 -1.79 9.75 -1.75
N SER A 53 -1.64 10.77 -0.89
CA SER A 53 -0.37 11.07 -0.20
C SER A 53 -0.34 10.66 1.28
N SER A 54 -1.47 10.28 1.87
CA SER A 54 -1.59 9.89 3.27
C SER A 54 -2.62 8.77 3.39
N PRO A 55 -2.20 7.53 3.10
CA PRO A 55 -3.11 6.39 3.08
C PRO A 55 -3.83 6.19 4.41
N GLU A 56 -3.17 6.38 5.55
CA GLU A 56 -3.75 6.20 6.88
C GLU A 56 -4.96 7.11 7.13
N ILE A 57 -4.98 8.32 6.57
CA ILE A 57 -6.12 9.23 6.69
C ILE A 57 -7.29 8.72 5.82
N LEU A 58 -6.99 8.35 4.56
CA LEU A 58 -8.03 7.89 3.63
C LEU A 58 -8.60 6.52 4.05
N ILE A 59 -7.78 5.63 4.60
CA ILE A 59 -8.21 4.34 5.17
C ILE A 59 -9.28 4.55 6.24
N GLY A 60 -9.10 5.49 7.16
CA GLY A 60 -10.11 5.80 8.18
C GLY A 60 -11.45 6.22 7.58
N HIS A 61 -11.42 7.09 6.56
CA HIS A 61 -12.64 7.51 5.85
C HIS A 61 -13.31 6.35 5.09
N ILE A 62 -12.54 5.51 4.42
CA ILE A 62 -13.06 4.34 3.70
C ILE A 62 -13.65 3.32 4.67
N ALA A 63 -12.94 3.00 5.75
CA ALA A 63 -13.37 2.02 6.73
C ALA A 63 -14.68 2.41 7.43
N GLU A 64 -14.88 3.71 7.71
CA GLU A 64 -16.14 4.25 8.26
C GLU A 64 -17.30 4.16 7.26
N ASN A 65 -17.02 4.25 5.96
CA ASN A 65 -18.04 4.25 4.91
C ASN A 65 -18.30 2.86 4.30
N THR A 66 -17.65 1.81 4.79
CA THR A 66 -17.77 0.40 4.34
C THR A 66 -18.10 -0.51 5.51
N LYS A 67 -18.59 -1.73 5.26
CA LYS A 67 -19.12 -2.62 6.31
C LYS A 67 -18.22 -3.83 6.59
N THR A 68 -17.78 -4.51 5.54
CA THR A 68 -17.16 -5.84 5.63
C THR A 68 -15.79 -5.94 4.96
N ILE A 69 -15.55 -5.16 3.91
CA ILE A 69 -14.29 -5.17 3.18
C ILE A 69 -13.14 -4.77 4.09
N ARG A 70 -12.02 -5.49 4.01
CA ARG A 70 -10.79 -5.07 4.69
C ARG A 70 -10.19 -3.87 3.98
N VAL A 71 -9.73 -2.90 4.74
CA VAL A 71 -9.17 -1.65 4.19
C VAL A 71 -7.74 -1.50 4.63
N GLY A 72 -6.86 -1.05 3.74
CA GLY A 72 -5.46 -0.92 4.09
C GLY A 72 -4.63 -0.10 3.13
N SER A 73 -3.33 -0.08 3.39
CA SER A 73 -2.34 0.56 2.54
C SER A 73 -1.75 -0.41 1.53
N GLY A 74 -1.51 0.08 0.32
CA GLY A 74 -0.86 -0.69 -0.73
C GLY A 74 0.24 0.10 -1.44
N GLY A 75 1.22 0.64 -0.67
CA GLY A 75 1.60 0.53 0.75
C GLY A 75 2.10 1.82 1.34
N VAL A 76 2.26 1.81 2.67
CA VAL A 76 3.00 2.87 3.36
C VAL A 76 4.47 2.79 2.95
N MET A 77 5.05 3.93 2.59
CA MET A 77 6.47 4.05 2.26
C MET A 77 7.31 4.14 3.54
N LEU A 78 7.51 2.99 4.22
CA LEU A 78 8.09 2.92 5.57
C LEU A 78 9.47 3.60 5.68
N SER A 79 10.22 3.70 4.59
CA SER A 79 11.49 4.42 4.56
C SER A 79 11.39 5.92 4.86
N HIS A 80 10.19 6.50 4.80
CA HIS A 80 9.95 7.92 5.09
C HIS A 80 9.53 8.19 6.54
N TYR A 81 9.21 7.16 7.32
CA TYR A 81 8.53 7.32 8.60
C TYR A 81 9.21 6.57 9.75
N SER A 82 8.98 7.06 10.96
CA SER A 82 9.27 6.32 12.18
C SER A 82 8.37 5.09 12.29
N PRO A 83 8.91 3.89 12.52
CA PRO A 83 8.10 2.70 12.79
C PRO A 83 7.08 2.89 13.92
N LEU A 84 7.45 3.64 14.98
CA LEU A 84 6.53 3.96 16.08
C LEU A 84 5.32 4.76 15.58
N LYS A 85 5.55 5.80 14.75
CA LYS A 85 4.45 6.62 14.26
C LYS A 85 3.51 5.84 13.33
N VAL A 86 4.07 4.98 12.49
CA VAL A 86 3.25 4.07 11.64
C VAL A 86 2.45 3.10 12.51
N ALA A 87 3.07 2.50 13.54
CA ALA A 87 2.38 1.60 14.44
C ALA A 87 1.20 2.28 15.14
N GLU A 88 1.40 3.50 15.68
CA GLU A 88 0.35 4.26 16.36
C GLU A 88 -0.81 4.61 15.42
N ASN A 89 -0.52 5.10 14.19
CA ASN A 89 -1.55 5.41 13.21
C ASN A 89 -2.43 4.18 12.90
N PHE A 90 -1.80 3.01 12.67
CA PHE A 90 -2.52 1.80 12.34
C PHE A 90 -3.20 1.14 13.55
N LYS A 91 -2.68 1.33 14.76
CA LYS A 91 -3.40 0.94 16.00
C LYS A 91 -4.64 1.79 16.25
N VAL A 92 -4.60 3.09 15.94
CA VAL A 92 -5.81 3.93 16.00
C VAL A 92 -6.85 3.44 14.99
N LEU A 93 -6.44 3.14 13.74
CA LEU A 93 -7.34 2.59 12.73
C LEU A 93 -7.94 1.24 13.18
N GLU A 94 -7.12 0.33 13.71
CA GLU A 94 -7.56 -0.98 14.20
C GLU A 94 -8.49 -0.86 15.41
N ALA A 95 -8.26 0.10 16.31
CA ALA A 95 -9.14 0.37 17.45
C ALA A 95 -10.53 0.84 17.00
N LEU A 96 -10.60 1.64 15.92
CA LEU A 96 -11.86 2.14 15.36
C LEU A 96 -12.55 1.08 14.49
N HIS A 97 -11.79 0.24 13.79
CA HIS A 97 -12.29 -0.74 12.82
C HIS A 97 -11.67 -2.13 13.02
N PRO A 98 -11.94 -2.81 14.15
CA PRO A 98 -11.27 -4.05 14.56
C PRO A 98 -11.35 -5.16 13.49
N ASN A 99 -10.23 -5.84 13.26
CA ASN A 99 -10.08 -6.95 12.31
C ASN A 99 -10.30 -6.59 10.83
N ARG A 100 -10.36 -5.30 10.49
CA ARG A 100 -10.59 -4.82 9.12
C ARG A 100 -9.39 -4.09 8.51
N ILE A 101 -8.34 -3.87 9.27
CA ILE A 101 -7.21 -3.04 8.82
C ILE A 101 -6.05 -3.89 8.33
N ASP A 102 -5.51 -3.54 7.17
CA ASP A 102 -4.29 -4.09 6.59
C ASP A 102 -3.19 -3.02 6.53
N LEU A 103 -1.98 -3.40 6.89
CA LEU A 103 -0.79 -2.56 6.77
C LEU A 103 0.14 -3.13 5.70
N GLY A 104 -0.05 -2.72 4.47
CA GLY A 104 0.88 -3.00 3.38
C GLY A 104 2.05 -2.02 3.41
N LEU A 105 3.27 -2.53 3.28
CA LEU A 105 4.52 -1.77 3.36
C LEU A 105 5.25 -1.79 2.03
N GLY A 106 5.65 -0.60 1.55
CA GLY A 106 6.52 -0.41 0.40
C GLY A 106 7.92 0.05 0.81
N ARG A 107 8.93 -0.32 0.02
CA ARG A 107 10.30 0.15 0.17
C ARG A 107 10.63 1.33 -0.74
N ALA A 108 10.02 1.38 -1.91
CA ALA A 108 10.25 2.44 -2.90
C ALA A 108 9.85 3.81 -2.33
N PRO A 109 10.50 4.90 -2.77
CA PRO A 109 10.23 6.23 -2.20
C PRO A 109 8.83 6.78 -2.57
N GLY A 110 8.13 6.20 -3.54
CA GLY A 110 6.82 6.68 -4.01
C GLY A 110 6.81 8.14 -4.51
N SER A 111 8.00 8.68 -4.86
CA SER A 111 8.21 10.09 -5.15
C SER A 111 9.46 10.34 -5.98
N ASP A 112 9.64 11.58 -6.45
CA ASP A 112 10.90 12.05 -7.01
C ASP A 112 11.99 12.28 -5.92
N SER A 113 13.25 12.48 -6.35
CA SER A 113 14.39 12.63 -5.44
C SER A 113 14.31 13.86 -4.53
N ARG A 114 13.67 14.97 -4.95
CA ARG A 114 13.52 16.18 -4.14
C ARG A 114 12.50 15.98 -3.04
N THR A 115 11.40 15.35 -3.36
CA THR A 115 10.34 14.98 -2.42
C THR A 115 10.88 13.96 -1.40
N ALA A 116 11.62 12.94 -1.84
CA ALA A 116 12.29 11.99 -0.96
C ALA A 116 13.28 12.69 0.01
N TYR A 117 14.06 13.67 -0.48
CA TYR A 117 14.94 14.48 0.35
C TYR A 117 14.19 15.27 1.43
N ALA A 118 13.01 15.81 1.11
CA ALA A 118 12.20 16.55 2.08
C ALA A 118 11.78 15.69 3.28
N PHE A 119 11.50 14.39 3.07
CA PHE A 119 11.25 13.45 4.16
C PHE A 119 12.50 13.12 4.98
N GLN A 120 13.65 12.98 4.35
CA GLN A 120 14.91 12.64 5.01
C GLN A 120 15.50 13.80 5.81
N SER A 121 15.30 15.04 5.38
CA SER A 121 15.90 16.24 6.00
C SER A 121 15.43 16.49 7.43
N THR A 122 14.32 15.88 7.85
CA THR A 122 13.78 16.01 9.21
C THR A 122 14.37 15.01 10.22
N GLY A 123 15.31 14.15 9.80
CA GLY A 123 15.95 13.15 10.66
C GLY A 123 15.04 11.99 11.08
N SER A 124 13.80 11.94 10.58
CA SER A 124 12.82 10.92 10.94
C SER A 124 12.88 9.67 10.06
N ALA A 125 13.57 9.75 8.91
CA ALA A 125 13.63 8.65 7.95
C ALA A 125 14.79 7.71 8.26
N SER A 126 14.50 6.43 8.42
CA SER A 126 15.50 5.37 8.63
C SER A 126 16.29 5.01 7.36
N GLY A 127 15.96 5.62 6.21
CA GLY A 127 16.57 5.30 4.93
C GLY A 127 16.25 3.87 4.44
N SER A 128 16.51 3.60 3.16
CA SER A 128 16.30 2.26 2.59
C SER A 128 17.30 1.21 3.11
N GLU A 129 18.40 1.65 3.70
CA GLU A 129 19.46 0.77 4.23
C GLU A 129 19.01 0.00 5.48
N ASN A 130 18.11 0.57 6.28
CA ASN A 130 17.60 0.00 7.53
C ASN A 130 16.17 -0.55 7.39
N TYR A 131 15.73 -0.87 6.16
CA TYR A 131 14.34 -1.27 5.90
C TYR A 131 13.92 -2.53 6.68
N LEU A 132 14.79 -3.54 6.73
CA LEU A 132 14.53 -4.75 7.51
C LEU A 132 14.38 -4.45 9.00
N GLU A 133 15.26 -3.64 9.57
CA GLU A 133 15.20 -3.25 10.98
C GLU A 133 13.91 -2.47 11.29
N SER A 134 13.50 -1.60 10.37
CA SER A 134 12.24 -0.85 10.49
C SER A 134 11.01 -1.76 10.48
N ILE A 135 10.99 -2.82 9.65
CA ILE A 135 9.92 -3.82 9.62
C ILE A 135 9.88 -4.60 10.94
N LEU A 136 11.03 -5.05 11.44
CA LEU A 136 11.11 -5.79 12.70
C LEU A 136 10.67 -4.94 13.89
N ALA A 137 11.11 -3.67 13.93
CA ALA A 137 10.68 -2.70 14.93
C ALA A 137 9.16 -2.46 14.88
N LEU A 138 8.62 -2.23 13.68
CA LEU A 138 7.18 -2.03 13.47
C LEU A 138 6.36 -3.23 13.93
N ARG A 139 6.80 -4.45 13.60
CA ARG A 139 6.14 -5.69 14.04
C ARG A 139 6.13 -5.82 15.56
N GLN A 140 7.25 -5.53 16.22
CA GLN A 140 7.33 -5.53 17.69
C GLN A 140 6.36 -4.52 18.31
N LEU A 141 6.33 -3.29 17.78
CA LEU A 141 5.45 -2.22 18.27
C LEU A 141 3.96 -2.54 18.07
N LEU A 142 3.60 -3.19 16.95
CA LEU A 142 2.23 -3.62 16.68
C LEU A 142 1.77 -4.77 17.57
N SER A 143 2.69 -5.69 17.95
CA SER A 143 2.34 -6.89 18.72
C SER A 143 1.73 -6.61 20.10
N GLY A 144 1.87 -5.39 20.64
CA GLY A 144 1.45 -5.02 21.98
C GLY A 144 2.28 -5.69 23.09
N LYS A 145 3.31 -6.48 22.76
CA LYS A 145 4.23 -7.09 23.71
C LYS A 145 5.26 -6.05 24.16
N THR A 146 5.58 -5.98 25.44
CA THR A 146 6.61 -5.08 25.96
C THR A 146 7.98 -5.46 25.38
N ILE A 147 8.66 -4.50 24.77
CA ILE A 147 9.99 -4.70 24.22
C ILE A 147 11.00 -4.69 25.38
N GLN A 148 11.65 -5.84 25.62
CA GLN A 148 12.48 -6.06 26.82
C GLN A 148 13.93 -5.57 26.65
N SER A 149 14.41 -5.41 25.40
CA SER A 149 15.81 -5.09 25.13
C SER A 149 15.97 -4.31 23.81
N GLY A 150 17.16 -3.74 23.62
CA GLY A 150 17.50 -2.94 22.44
C GLY A 150 17.07 -1.48 22.52
N PRO A 151 17.24 -0.71 21.43
CA PRO A 151 16.96 0.74 21.40
C PRO A 151 15.49 1.11 21.68
N LEU A 152 14.56 0.18 21.48
CA LEU A 152 13.12 0.37 21.70
C LEU A 152 12.66 -0.20 23.05
N SER A 153 13.57 -0.60 23.95
CA SER A 153 13.20 -1.15 25.26
C SER A 153 12.33 -0.18 26.04
N GLY A 154 11.18 -0.67 26.51
CA GLY A 154 10.18 0.12 27.23
C GLY A 154 9.33 1.05 26.35
N VAL A 155 9.52 1.08 25.03
CA VAL A 155 8.68 1.86 24.11
C VAL A 155 7.41 1.05 23.80
N GLU A 156 6.26 1.70 23.90
CA GLU A 156 4.96 1.13 23.58
C GLU A 156 4.26 1.98 22.53
N ALA A 157 3.67 1.34 21.54
CA ALA A 157 2.79 2.02 20.58
C ALA A 157 1.35 1.98 21.10
N LEU A 158 0.69 3.13 21.16
CA LEU A 158 -0.66 3.28 21.66
C LEU A 158 -1.66 3.66 20.54
N PRO A 159 -2.96 3.38 20.71
CA PRO A 159 -3.61 2.71 21.83
C PRO A 159 -3.34 1.20 21.89
N THR A 160 -3.57 0.57 23.03
CA THR A 160 -3.62 -0.88 23.13
C THR A 160 -4.89 -1.41 22.48
N THR A 161 -4.77 -2.40 21.59
CA THR A 161 -5.88 -2.99 20.83
C THR A 161 -5.98 -4.48 21.07
N ALA A 162 -7.19 -5.05 20.98
CA ALA A 162 -7.42 -6.49 21.11
C ALA A 162 -6.99 -7.28 19.88
N SER A 163 -6.97 -6.64 18.71
CA SER A 163 -6.47 -7.17 17.44
C SER A 163 -5.36 -6.29 16.90
N VAL A 164 -4.63 -6.78 15.91
CA VAL A 164 -3.55 -6.05 15.25
C VAL A 164 -3.79 -6.00 13.75
N PRO A 165 -3.38 -4.91 13.05
CA PRO A 165 -3.44 -4.84 11.60
C PRO A 165 -2.66 -5.98 10.95
N GLU A 166 -3.22 -6.58 9.89
CA GLU A 166 -2.51 -7.62 9.14
C GLU A 166 -1.40 -6.98 8.29
N MET A 167 -0.14 -7.35 8.57
CA MET A 167 1.02 -6.80 7.85
C MET A 167 1.24 -7.53 6.53
N TRP A 168 1.55 -6.77 5.47
CA TRP A 168 1.90 -7.25 4.14
C TRP A 168 3.15 -6.55 3.62
N LEU A 169 4.03 -7.28 2.93
CA LEU A 169 5.12 -6.65 2.18
C LEU A 169 4.80 -6.60 0.69
N LEU A 170 4.91 -5.40 0.13
CA LEU A 170 4.75 -5.15 -1.30
C LEU A 170 6.11 -5.24 -1.98
N ALA A 171 6.17 -5.97 -3.09
CA ALA A 171 7.40 -6.19 -3.84
C ALA A 171 7.19 -6.07 -5.35
N SER A 172 8.21 -5.55 -6.01
CA SER A 172 8.43 -5.61 -7.45
C SER A 172 9.86 -6.07 -7.78
N SER A 173 10.60 -6.54 -6.75
CA SER A 173 11.98 -7.02 -6.84
C SER A 173 12.24 -8.17 -5.88
N ASP A 174 13.25 -8.97 -6.20
CA ASP A 174 13.69 -10.14 -5.41
C ASP A 174 14.06 -9.78 -3.98
N GLY A 175 14.73 -8.64 -3.78
CA GLY A 175 15.17 -8.21 -2.46
C GLY A 175 14.01 -7.97 -1.50
N SER A 176 12.90 -7.35 -1.96
CA SER A 176 11.71 -7.14 -1.11
C SER A 176 10.98 -8.46 -0.82
N ALA A 177 10.91 -9.37 -1.81
CA ALA A 177 10.32 -10.69 -1.62
C ALA A 177 11.13 -11.55 -0.64
N SER A 178 12.48 -11.46 -0.69
CA SER A 178 13.36 -12.13 0.28
C SER A 178 13.16 -11.62 1.70
N VAL A 179 12.99 -10.32 1.88
CA VAL A 179 12.65 -9.74 3.19
C VAL A 179 11.30 -10.26 3.70
N ALA A 180 10.27 -10.33 2.82
CA ALA A 180 8.97 -10.90 3.17
C ALA A 180 9.09 -12.36 3.66
N ALA A 181 9.84 -13.19 2.93
CA ALA A 181 10.08 -14.58 3.28
C ALA A 181 10.80 -14.70 4.63
N HIS A 182 11.87 -13.93 4.84
CA HIS A 182 12.64 -13.93 6.08
C HIS A 182 11.81 -13.50 7.29
N CYS A 183 10.98 -12.47 7.12
CA CYS A 183 10.12 -11.97 8.20
C CYS A 183 8.87 -12.82 8.43
N GLY A 184 8.59 -13.83 7.63
CA GLY A 184 7.35 -14.62 7.72
C GLY A 184 6.10 -13.77 7.51
N LEU A 185 6.15 -12.84 6.55
CA LEU A 185 5.04 -11.96 6.21
C LEU A 185 4.45 -12.29 4.83
N PRO A 186 3.14 -12.10 4.63
CA PRO A 186 2.51 -12.22 3.32
C PRO A 186 3.13 -11.28 2.29
N LEU A 187 3.24 -11.75 1.05
CA LEU A 187 3.81 -11.03 -0.09
C LEU A 187 2.71 -10.53 -1.03
N SER A 188 2.77 -9.24 -1.42
CA SER A 188 1.99 -8.71 -2.52
C SER A 188 2.91 -8.34 -3.68
N TRP A 189 2.86 -9.11 -4.76
CA TRP A 189 3.68 -8.88 -5.94
C TRP A 189 3.03 -7.89 -6.91
N ALA A 190 3.73 -6.82 -7.24
CA ALA A 190 3.27 -5.79 -8.16
C ALA A 190 3.59 -6.18 -9.61
N HIS A 191 2.82 -7.10 -10.19
CA HIS A 191 2.98 -7.56 -11.57
C HIS A 191 2.84 -6.41 -12.60
N PHE A 192 2.04 -5.40 -12.28
CA PHE A 192 1.89 -4.20 -13.12
C PHE A 192 3.16 -3.34 -13.19
N ILE A 193 4.14 -3.57 -12.31
CA ILE A 193 5.48 -2.95 -12.34
C ILE A 193 6.49 -3.91 -12.97
N ASN A 194 6.47 -5.17 -12.54
CA ASN A 194 7.41 -6.19 -13.02
C ASN A 194 6.65 -7.50 -13.28
N GLY A 195 6.54 -7.87 -14.57
CA GLY A 195 5.83 -9.05 -15.04
C GLY A 195 6.50 -10.39 -14.69
N ASP A 196 7.78 -10.39 -14.33
CA ASP A 196 8.58 -11.60 -14.12
C ASP A 196 8.48 -12.16 -12.66
N GLY A 197 7.28 -12.07 -12.09
CA GLY A 197 7.05 -12.42 -10.68
C GLY A 197 6.94 -13.91 -10.36
N ALA A 198 6.74 -14.79 -11.33
CA ALA A 198 6.49 -16.21 -11.05
C ALA A 198 7.63 -16.85 -10.28
N THR A 199 8.86 -16.75 -10.80
CA THR A 199 10.07 -17.28 -10.15
C THR A 199 10.30 -16.67 -8.78
N VAL A 200 10.07 -15.37 -8.62
CA VAL A 200 10.26 -14.66 -7.34
C VAL A 200 9.25 -15.14 -6.30
N CYS A 201 7.98 -15.32 -6.69
CA CYS A 201 6.96 -15.85 -5.81
C CYS A 201 7.23 -17.31 -5.40
N ASP A 202 7.82 -18.11 -6.27
CA ASP A 202 8.24 -19.49 -5.95
C ASP A 202 9.43 -19.50 -4.98
N LEU A 203 10.44 -18.64 -5.20
CA LEU A 203 11.55 -18.45 -4.26
C LEU A 203 11.06 -17.96 -2.90
N TYR A 204 10.13 -17.03 -2.87
CA TYR A 204 9.50 -16.57 -1.63
C TYR A 204 8.88 -17.75 -0.87
N ARG A 205 8.10 -18.62 -1.54
CA ARG A 205 7.49 -19.81 -0.89
C ARG A 205 8.53 -20.79 -0.38
N GLN A 206 9.60 -21.03 -1.15
CA GLN A 206 10.66 -21.98 -0.79
C GLN A 206 11.48 -21.51 0.42
N HIS A 207 11.70 -20.21 0.57
CA HIS A 207 12.52 -19.63 1.64
C HIS A 207 11.69 -19.00 2.77
N TYR A 208 10.38 -19.23 2.75
CA TYR A 208 9.48 -18.69 3.76
C TYR A 208 9.78 -19.21 5.15
N SER A 209 9.96 -18.30 6.09
CA SER A 209 10.12 -18.59 7.51
C SER A 209 8.78 -18.42 8.22
N PRO A 210 8.10 -19.50 8.63
CA PRO A 210 6.80 -19.40 9.30
C PRO A 210 6.83 -18.50 10.52
N SER A 211 5.78 -17.71 10.71
CA SER A 211 5.57 -16.90 11.90
C SER A 211 4.31 -17.34 12.66
N GLU A 212 4.15 -16.88 13.89
CA GLU A 212 2.96 -17.19 14.70
C GLU A 212 1.69 -16.67 14.03
N GLU A 213 1.77 -15.47 13.45
CA GLU A 213 0.65 -14.82 12.76
C GLU A 213 0.38 -15.41 11.36
N HIS A 214 1.43 -15.91 10.71
CA HIS A 214 1.37 -16.43 9.35
C HIS A 214 2.14 -17.75 9.26
N PRO A 215 1.53 -18.90 9.61
CA PRO A 215 2.19 -20.20 9.56
C PRO A 215 2.48 -20.66 8.12
N ASP A 216 1.73 -20.17 7.14
CA ASP A 216 1.87 -20.54 5.73
C ASP A 216 2.17 -19.31 4.86
N PRO A 217 2.98 -19.47 3.77
CA PRO A 217 3.24 -18.38 2.85
C PRO A 217 1.97 -17.98 2.07
N SER A 218 1.69 -16.70 2.02
CA SER A 218 0.57 -16.14 1.27
C SER A 218 1.05 -15.13 0.22
N VAL A 219 0.52 -15.24 -1.00
CA VAL A 219 0.87 -14.35 -2.13
C VAL A 219 -0.38 -13.74 -2.71
N SER A 220 -0.34 -12.42 -2.86
CA SER A 220 -1.26 -11.63 -3.66
C SER A 220 -0.53 -11.10 -4.90
N VAL A 221 -1.24 -10.94 -6.01
CA VAL A 221 -0.66 -10.40 -7.26
C VAL A 221 -1.48 -9.21 -7.72
N GLY A 222 -0.83 -8.05 -7.80
CA GLY A 222 -1.43 -6.83 -8.35
C GLY A 222 -1.27 -6.78 -9.86
N VAL A 223 -2.39 -6.70 -10.58
CA VAL A 223 -2.43 -6.58 -12.05
C VAL A 223 -3.20 -5.33 -12.46
N SER A 224 -2.81 -4.71 -13.58
CA SER A 224 -3.62 -3.66 -14.20
C SER A 224 -4.74 -4.30 -15.02
N VAL A 225 -5.97 -3.83 -14.81
CA VAL A 225 -7.15 -4.29 -15.55
C VAL A 225 -7.87 -3.10 -16.13
N LEU A 226 -8.19 -3.15 -17.41
CA LEU A 226 -9.08 -2.21 -18.09
C LEU A 226 -10.28 -3.00 -18.62
N CYS A 227 -11.48 -2.55 -18.29
CA CYS A 227 -12.72 -3.15 -18.75
C CYS A 227 -13.56 -2.07 -19.43
N ALA A 228 -14.00 -2.34 -20.65
CA ALA A 228 -14.88 -1.50 -21.44
C ALA A 228 -15.81 -2.37 -22.30
N ASP A 229 -16.79 -1.75 -22.95
CA ASP A 229 -17.75 -2.47 -23.79
C ASP A 229 -17.14 -3.03 -25.07
N SER A 230 -16.04 -2.42 -25.54
CA SER A 230 -15.26 -2.88 -26.68
C SER A 230 -13.76 -2.90 -26.40
N LYS A 231 -13.00 -3.64 -27.23
CA LYS A 231 -11.54 -3.64 -27.20
C LYS A 231 -10.97 -2.28 -27.58
N GLU A 232 -11.60 -1.60 -28.49
CA GLU A 232 -11.25 -0.27 -29.00
C GLU A 232 -11.36 0.76 -27.86
N ASP A 233 -12.44 0.74 -27.09
CA ASP A 233 -12.63 1.63 -25.94
C ASP A 233 -11.60 1.33 -24.85
N ALA A 234 -11.30 0.07 -24.57
CA ALA A 234 -10.25 -0.30 -23.62
C ALA A 234 -8.86 0.19 -24.07
N GLN A 235 -8.56 0.12 -25.37
CA GLN A 235 -7.32 0.66 -25.91
C GLN A 235 -7.25 2.19 -25.82
N GLN A 236 -8.36 2.88 -26.02
CA GLN A 236 -8.43 4.33 -25.83
C GLN A 236 -8.20 4.72 -24.36
N MET A 237 -8.78 4.01 -23.42
CA MET A 237 -8.50 4.21 -22.00
C MET A 237 -7.03 3.98 -21.64
N LEU A 238 -6.39 2.98 -22.25
CA LEU A 238 -4.97 2.70 -22.03
C LEU A 238 -4.10 3.85 -22.52
N SER A 239 -4.46 4.50 -23.62
CA SER A 239 -3.69 5.61 -24.20
C SER A 239 -3.53 6.81 -23.27
N SER A 240 -4.52 7.08 -22.39
CA SER A 240 -4.43 8.11 -21.34
C SER A 240 -3.29 7.81 -20.35
N LEU A 241 -3.19 6.56 -19.92
CA LEU A 241 -2.12 6.12 -18.99
C LEU A 241 -0.75 6.13 -19.67
N GLU A 242 -0.67 5.71 -20.93
CA GLU A 242 0.58 5.70 -21.70
C GLU A 242 1.08 7.12 -21.94
N LEU A 243 0.19 8.04 -22.30
CA LEU A 243 0.53 9.45 -22.47
C LEU A 243 1.01 10.07 -21.17
N TRP A 244 0.33 9.79 -20.04
CA TRP A 244 0.75 10.27 -18.74
C TRP A 244 2.11 9.72 -18.32
N ARG A 245 2.36 8.42 -18.53
CA ARG A 245 3.67 7.80 -18.28
C ARG A 245 4.78 8.40 -19.15
N SER A 246 4.50 8.65 -20.44
CA SER A 246 5.48 9.26 -21.37
C SER A 246 5.81 10.71 -21.00
N SER A 247 4.90 11.44 -20.35
CA SER A 247 5.13 12.79 -19.83
C SER A 247 5.98 12.80 -18.53
N GLY A 248 6.40 11.65 -18.04
CA GLY A 248 7.11 11.50 -16.76
C GLY A 248 6.19 11.66 -15.55
N LEU A 249 4.93 11.26 -15.67
CA LEU A 249 3.89 11.30 -14.63
C LEU A 249 3.60 12.73 -14.13
N ARG A 250 3.79 13.71 -15.00
CA ARG A 250 3.57 15.13 -14.69
C ARG A 250 2.13 15.55 -15.00
N GLY A 251 1.58 16.42 -14.14
CA GLY A 251 0.23 16.91 -14.29
C GLY A 251 -0.85 15.87 -13.98
N PRO A 252 -2.14 16.19 -14.20
CA PRO A 252 -3.23 15.25 -14.13
C PRO A 252 -3.14 14.18 -15.23
N ILE A 253 -3.90 13.10 -15.07
CA ILE A 253 -3.98 12.05 -16.12
C ILE A 253 -4.75 12.63 -17.32
N PRO A 254 -4.16 12.65 -18.54
CA PRO A 254 -4.79 13.27 -19.71
C PRO A 254 -6.11 12.62 -20.09
N ASP A 255 -7.07 13.43 -20.51
CA ASP A 255 -8.28 12.96 -21.18
C ASP A 255 -8.01 12.77 -22.66
N THR A 256 -7.99 11.53 -23.11
CA THR A 256 -7.77 11.18 -24.54
C THR A 256 -9.07 10.94 -25.30
N SER A 257 -10.25 11.16 -24.70
CA SER A 257 -11.54 10.93 -25.34
C SER A 257 -11.75 11.71 -26.64
N ASN A 258 -11.04 12.85 -26.80
CA ASN A 258 -11.10 13.71 -27.97
C ASN A 258 -9.88 13.59 -28.93
N ILE A 259 -8.94 12.69 -28.63
CA ILE A 259 -7.79 12.45 -29.51
C ILE A 259 -8.22 11.42 -30.57
N LYS A 260 -8.31 11.86 -31.84
CA LYS A 260 -8.63 11.00 -32.97
C LYS A 260 -7.36 10.38 -33.55
#